data_6520870be11b4524fc25fca65049f520
#
_entry.id   6520870be11b4524fc25fca65049f520
#
_cell.length_a   1.000
_cell.length_b   1.000
_cell.length_c   1.000
_cell.angle_alpha   90.00
_cell.angle_beta   90.00
_cell.angle_gamma   90.00
#
_symmetry.space_group_name_H-M   'P 1'
#
loop_
_entity.id
_entity.type
_entity.pdbx_description
1 polymer ?
#
loop_
_entity_poly.entity_id
_entity_poly.type
_entity_poly.pdbx_seq_one_letter_code
_entity_poly.pdbx_strand_id
1 'polypeptide(L)'
;MNPIRNFIEKIEQQNLWDNRLELNRKEYLKVKGSIDTNLYFVVSGSLRVYVLEEFEENIIRFGYKNNFIASLDSFISEKPSDLYIQAIKKTQLKVINKTTFMDFVESSTENTEIWHIMLGDLIFQQMERERDILTSSPLERYKRVLARSPQLFQEIPNKYIASYLRMTPETLSRIKKS
;
A
#
# COMPACT_ATOMS: atom_id res chain seq x y z
N MET A 1 11.00 -4.93 20.37
CA MET A 1 10.80 -5.69 19.09
C MET A 1 9.61 -5.07 18.37
N ASN A 2 9.66 -4.89 17.06
CA ASN A 2 8.53 -4.30 16.33
C ASN A 2 7.38 -5.33 16.27
N PRO A 3 6.17 -5.05 16.83
CA PRO A 3 5.07 -6.02 16.88
C PRO A 3 4.67 -6.59 15.50
N ILE A 4 4.69 -5.73 14.47
CA ILE A 4 4.34 -6.13 13.09
C ILE A 4 5.37 -7.12 12.54
N ARG A 5 6.65 -6.95 12.86
CA ARG A 5 7.69 -7.88 12.44
C ARG A 5 7.50 -9.27 13.08
N ASN A 6 7.21 -9.31 14.38
CA ASN A 6 6.91 -10.56 15.09
C ASN A 6 5.69 -11.26 14.48
N PHE A 7 4.66 -10.50 14.12
CA PHE A 7 3.46 -11.01 13.46
C PHE A 7 3.77 -11.68 12.12
N ILE A 8 4.61 -11.06 11.30
CA ILE A 8 5.06 -11.61 10.01
C ILE A 8 5.90 -12.89 10.22
N GLU A 9 6.79 -12.88 11.22
CA GLU A 9 7.62 -14.03 11.57
C GLU A 9 6.75 -15.24 12.02
N LYS A 10 5.66 -14.99 12.77
CA LYS A 10 4.68 -16.03 13.14
C LYS A 10 3.96 -16.63 11.93
N ILE A 11 3.52 -15.79 10.98
CA ILE A 11 2.91 -16.25 9.72
C ILE A 11 3.90 -17.16 8.95
N GLU A 12 5.16 -16.77 8.90
CA GLU A 12 6.24 -17.56 8.25
C GLU A 12 6.48 -18.90 8.95
N GLN A 13 6.62 -18.90 10.28
CA GLN A 13 6.87 -20.10 11.07
C GLN A 13 5.74 -21.12 10.99
N GLN A 14 4.51 -20.66 10.84
CA GLN A 14 3.33 -21.50 10.67
C GLN A 14 3.05 -21.88 9.21
N ASN A 15 3.90 -21.46 8.26
CA ASN A 15 3.75 -21.72 6.82
C ASN A 15 2.38 -21.32 6.26
N LEU A 16 1.86 -20.15 6.67
CA LEU A 16 0.52 -19.70 6.29
C LEU A 16 0.47 -18.96 4.94
N TRP A 17 1.61 -18.75 4.30
CA TRP A 17 1.63 -18.18 2.95
C TRP A 17 1.17 -19.20 1.92
N ASP A 18 0.09 -18.90 1.21
CA ASP A 18 -0.46 -19.79 0.17
C ASP A 18 0.52 -19.96 -1.00
N ASN A 19 1.11 -18.86 -1.45
CA ASN A 19 2.07 -18.88 -2.55
C ASN A 19 2.97 -17.65 -2.57
N ARG A 20 3.85 -17.59 -3.58
CA ARG A 20 4.67 -16.43 -3.91
C ARG A 20 4.36 -16.00 -5.33
N LEU A 21 4.27 -14.68 -5.55
CA LEU A 21 4.07 -14.09 -6.86
C LEU A 21 5.27 -13.22 -7.23
N GLU A 22 5.63 -13.25 -8.50
CA GLU A 22 6.57 -12.32 -9.08
C GLU A 22 5.85 -11.53 -10.19
N LEU A 23 5.94 -10.21 -10.13
CA LEU A 23 5.38 -9.31 -11.11
C LEU A 23 6.52 -8.54 -11.78
N ASN A 24 6.51 -8.50 -13.10
CA ASN A 24 7.37 -7.61 -13.83
C ASN A 24 6.85 -6.16 -13.76
N ARG A 25 7.72 -5.21 -14.11
CA ARG A 25 7.31 -3.81 -14.19
C ARG A 25 6.11 -3.63 -15.10
N LYS A 26 5.09 -2.89 -14.63
CA LYS A 26 3.80 -2.63 -15.28
C LYS A 26 2.81 -3.79 -15.29
N GLU A 27 3.15 -4.96 -14.78
CA GLU A 27 2.16 -6.02 -14.60
C GLU A 27 1.16 -5.66 -13.51
N TYR A 28 -0.07 -6.09 -13.72
CA TYR A 28 -1.16 -5.87 -12.78
C TYR A 28 -1.26 -7.03 -11.79
N LEU A 29 -1.33 -6.69 -10.51
CA LEU A 29 -1.76 -7.60 -9.48
C LEU A 29 -3.30 -7.71 -9.48
N LYS A 30 -3.97 -6.57 -9.71
CA LYS A 30 -5.41 -6.45 -9.72
C LYS A 30 -5.86 -5.38 -10.72
N VAL A 31 -6.99 -5.64 -11.38
CA VAL A 31 -7.65 -4.69 -12.29
C VAL A 31 -9.07 -4.35 -11.81
N LYS A 32 -9.57 -3.18 -12.21
CA LYS A 32 -10.95 -2.75 -11.97
C LYS A 32 -11.96 -3.84 -12.33
N GLY A 33 -13.01 -3.98 -11.53
CA GLY A 33 -14.10 -4.92 -11.72
C GLY A 33 -13.83 -6.33 -11.22
N SER A 34 -12.61 -6.67 -10.82
CA SER A 34 -12.30 -7.94 -10.20
C SER A 34 -12.54 -7.92 -8.69
N ILE A 35 -12.80 -9.09 -8.11
CA ILE A 35 -12.81 -9.31 -6.66
C ILE A 35 -11.43 -9.86 -6.29
N ASP A 36 -10.80 -9.28 -5.26
CA ASP A 36 -9.55 -9.76 -4.72
C ASP A 36 -9.54 -9.56 -3.20
N THR A 37 -9.66 -10.67 -2.48
CA THR A 37 -9.68 -10.71 -1.02
C THR A 37 -8.38 -11.18 -0.41
N ASN A 38 -7.31 -11.33 -1.21
CA ASN A 38 -6.01 -11.70 -0.70
C ASN A 38 -5.31 -10.52 -0.02
N LEU A 39 -4.45 -10.86 0.93
CA LEU A 39 -3.47 -9.95 1.50
C LEU A 39 -2.08 -10.30 0.96
N TYR A 40 -1.33 -9.29 0.56
CA TYR A 40 -0.01 -9.44 -0.05
C TYR A 40 1.06 -8.77 0.82
N PHE A 41 2.14 -9.49 1.08
CA PHE A 41 3.32 -8.92 1.73
C PHE A 41 4.41 -8.67 0.70
N VAL A 42 4.88 -7.42 0.62
CA VAL A 42 5.90 -7.01 -0.36
C VAL A 42 7.29 -7.38 0.16
N VAL A 43 7.89 -8.41 -0.43
CA VAL A 43 9.26 -8.87 -0.11
C VAL A 43 10.29 -7.94 -0.74
N SER A 44 10.08 -7.59 -2.00
CA SER A 44 10.93 -6.65 -2.75
C SER A 44 10.12 -5.97 -3.84
N GLY A 45 10.60 -4.85 -4.35
CA GLY A 45 9.93 -4.09 -5.39
C GLY A 45 8.97 -3.05 -4.84
N SER A 46 8.05 -2.58 -5.67
CA SER A 46 7.02 -1.61 -5.27
C SER A 46 5.81 -1.63 -6.20
N LEU A 47 4.66 -1.32 -5.62
CA LEU A 47 3.35 -1.31 -6.24
C LEU A 47 2.69 0.06 -6.04
N ARG A 48 1.78 0.40 -6.94
CA ARG A 48 0.87 1.54 -6.80
C ARG A 48 -0.57 1.05 -6.82
N VAL A 49 -1.40 1.65 -5.98
CA VAL A 49 -2.85 1.49 -5.96
C VAL A 49 -3.45 2.79 -6.48
N TYR A 50 -4.32 2.71 -7.46
CA TYR A 50 -4.93 3.88 -8.06
C TYR A 50 -6.33 3.60 -8.59
N VAL A 51 -7.11 4.64 -8.77
CA VAL A 51 -8.35 4.65 -9.57
C VAL A 51 -8.07 5.36 -10.88
N LEU A 52 -8.73 4.93 -11.94
CA LEU A 52 -8.74 5.59 -13.22
C LEU A 52 -10.05 6.37 -13.34
N GLU A 53 -9.96 7.69 -13.46
CA GLU A 53 -11.09 8.58 -13.65
C GLU A 53 -10.89 9.36 -14.95
N GLU A 54 -11.82 9.20 -15.89
CA GLU A 54 -11.66 9.63 -17.29
C GLU A 54 -10.39 9.04 -17.91
N PHE A 55 -9.29 9.77 -17.94
CA PHE A 55 -7.99 9.32 -18.44
C PHE A 55 -6.85 9.56 -17.43
N GLU A 56 -7.19 9.95 -16.19
CA GLU A 56 -6.21 10.25 -15.15
C GLU A 56 -6.07 9.12 -14.13
N GLU A 57 -4.82 8.73 -13.86
CA GLU A 57 -4.47 7.77 -12.83
C GLU A 57 -4.34 8.48 -11.48
N ASN A 58 -5.35 8.40 -10.64
CA ASN A 58 -5.37 8.98 -9.31
C ASN A 58 -4.78 8.01 -8.28
N ILE A 59 -3.53 8.22 -7.90
CA ILE A 59 -2.82 7.35 -6.97
C ILE A 59 -3.35 7.55 -5.54
N ILE A 60 -3.79 6.44 -4.94
CA ILE A 60 -4.32 6.38 -3.59
C ILE A 60 -3.22 6.00 -2.61
N ARG A 61 -2.42 4.97 -2.95
CA ARG A 61 -1.44 4.36 -2.05
C ARG A 61 -0.29 3.72 -2.83
N PHE A 62 0.81 3.50 -2.10
CA PHE A 62 1.91 2.65 -2.56
C PHE A 62 2.10 1.48 -1.61
N GLY A 63 2.60 0.36 -2.15
CA GLY A 63 3.18 -0.73 -1.40
C GLY A 63 4.65 -0.90 -1.81
N TYR A 64 5.54 -1.01 -0.84
CA TYR A 64 6.95 -1.27 -1.05
C TYR A 64 7.48 -2.22 0.03
N LYS A 65 8.75 -2.57 -0.02
CA LYS A 65 9.34 -3.59 0.87
C LYS A 65 8.86 -3.46 2.32
N ASN A 66 8.46 -4.59 2.89
CA ASN A 66 7.92 -4.74 4.25
C ASN A 66 6.51 -4.14 4.46
N ASN A 67 5.79 -3.78 3.41
CA ASN A 67 4.39 -3.37 3.53
C ASN A 67 3.46 -4.55 3.23
N PHE A 68 2.31 -4.56 3.92
CA PHE A 68 1.13 -5.26 3.45
C PHE A 68 0.37 -4.40 2.44
N ILE A 69 -0.21 -5.04 1.43
CA ILE A 69 -1.07 -4.42 0.43
C ILE A 69 -2.25 -5.33 0.10
N ALA A 70 -3.39 -4.73 -0.12
CA ALA A 70 -4.61 -5.42 -0.55
C ALA A 70 -5.50 -4.47 -1.35
N SER A 71 -6.47 -5.01 -2.09
CA SER A 71 -7.63 -4.25 -2.55
C SER A 71 -8.58 -4.12 -1.36
N LEU A 72 -8.39 -3.08 -0.54
CA LEU A 72 -9.04 -2.98 0.77
C LEU A 72 -10.56 -3.00 0.72
N ASP A 73 -11.14 -2.34 -0.26
CA ASP A 73 -12.57 -2.33 -0.50
C ASP A 73 -13.10 -3.73 -0.81
N SER A 74 -12.41 -4.47 -1.69
CA SER A 74 -12.73 -5.85 -2.03
C SER A 74 -12.45 -6.80 -0.85
N PHE A 75 -11.33 -6.61 -0.16
CA PHE A 75 -10.98 -7.41 1.03
C PHE A 75 -12.05 -7.32 2.13
N ILE A 76 -12.62 -6.11 2.34
CA ILE A 76 -13.63 -5.87 3.36
C ILE A 76 -15.01 -6.32 2.89
N SER A 77 -15.43 -5.89 1.69
CA SER A 77 -16.81 -6.04 1.21
C SER A 77 -17.08 -7.32 0.42
N GLU A 78 -16.02 -8.01 -0.05
CA GLU A 78 -16.07 -9.16 -0.94
C GLU A 78 -16.79 -8.86 -2.28
N LYS A 79 -16.77 -7.59 -2.68
CA LYS A 79 -17.39 -7.09 -3.93
C LYS A 79 -16.32 -6.68 -4.93
N PRO A 80 -16.70 -6.56 -6.23
CA PRO A 80 -15.83 -5.97 -7.24
C PRO A 80 -15.35 -4.57 -6.82
N SER A 81 -14.11 -4.28 -7.13
CA SER A 81 -13.43 -3.02 -6.77
C SER A 81 -13.06 -2.22 -8.00
N ASP A 82 -13.11 -0.90 -7.90
CA ASP A 82 -12.65 0.02 -8.94
C ASP A 82 -11.13 0.28 -8.90
N LEU A 83 -10.43 -0.31 -7.94
CA LEU A 83 -9.00 -0.14 -7.78
C LEU A 83 -8.19 -0.95 -8.81
N TYR A 84 -7.09 -0.34 -9.26
CA TYR A 84 -5.99 -1.02 -9.92
C TYR A 84 -4.81 -1.15 -8.97
N ILE A 85 -4.15 -2.30 -8.97
CA ILE A 85 -2.85 -2.51 -8.28
C ILE A 85 -1.84 -2.96 -9.34
N GLN A 86 -0.78 -2.17 -9.51
CA GLN A 86 0.20 -2.39 -10.59
C GLN A 86 1.63 -2.27 -10.07
N ALA A 87 2.50 -3.15 -10.54
CA ALA A 87 3.93 -3.12 -10.22
C ALA A 87 4.63 -1.92 -10.89
N ILE A 88 5.31 -1.11 -10.07
CA ILE A 88 6.15 0.01 -10.54
C ILE A 88 7.50 -0.50 -11.04
N LYS A 89 8.06 -1.49 -10.36
CA LYS A 89 9.31 -2.20 -10.70
C LYS A 89 9.09 -3.70 -10.49
N LYS A 90 10.04 -4.55 -10.86
CA LYS A 90 9.96 -5.98 -10.57
C LYS A 90 9.69 -6.19 -9.09
N THR A 91 8.65 -6.92 -8.75
CA THR A 91 8.10 -7.03 -7.39
C THR A 91 7.87 -8.48 -7.02
N GLN A 92 8.32 -8.86 -5.83
CA GLN A 92 8.10 -10.18 -5.25
C GLN A 92 7.15 -10.05 -4.06
N LEU A 93 6.12 -10.89 -4.03
CA LEU A 93 5.07 -10.90 -3.05
C LEU A 93 4.93 -12.28 -2.41
N LYS A 94 4.57 -12.31 -1.12
CA LYS A 94 3.97 -13.47 -0.47
C LYS A 94 2.47 -13.21 -0.39
N VAL A 95 1.67 -14.25 -0.60
CA VAL A 95 0.21 -14.17 -0.67
C VAL A 95 -0.38 -14.99 0.46
N ILE A 96 -1.37 -14.44 1.13
CA ILE A 96 -2.22 -15.14 2.08
C ILE A 96 -3.68 -14.80 1.79
N ASN A 97 -4.55 -15.80 1.69
CA ASN A 97 -5.97 -15.57 1.50
C ASN A 97 -6.62 -15.04 2.78
N LYS A 98 -7.76 -14.37 2.61
CA LYS A 98 -8.50 -13.73 3.71
C LYS A 98 -8.84 -14.70 4.83
N THR A 99 -9.34 -15.89 4.49
CA THR A 99 -9.79 -16.89 5.50
C THR A 99 -8.62 -17.32 6.37
N THR A 100 -7.53 -17.81 5.76
CA THR A 100 -6.31 -18.21 6.49
C THR A 100 -5.76 -17.07 7.33
N PHE A 101 -5.76 -15.84 6.78
CA PHE A 101 -5.28 -14.68 7.51
C PHE A 101 -6.15 -14.34 8.71
N MET A 102 -7.48 -14.35 8.57
CA MET A 102 -8.40 -14.04 9.67
C MET A 102 -8.39 -15.13 10.73
N ASP A 103 -8.33 -16.41 10.36
CA ASP A 103 -8.17 -17.52 11.30
C ASP A 103 -6.89 -17.36 12.13
N PHE A 104 -5.79 -16.93 11.50
CA PHE A 104 -4.54 -16.63 12.20
C PHE A 104 -4.69 -15.42 13.14
N VAL A 105 -5.34 -14.36 12.72
CA VAL A 105 -5.62 -13.18 13.57
C VAL A 105 -6.41 -13.59 14.81
N GLU A 106 -7.44 -14.42 14.66
CA GLU A 106 -8.33 -14.86 15.73
C GLU A 106 -7.72 -15.95 16.62
N SER A 107 -6.64 -16.56 16.21
CA SER A 107 -5.99 -17.67 16.92
C SER A 107 -5.41 -17.29 18.27
N SER A 108 -5.18 -16.00 18.54
CA SER A 108 -4.70 -15.49 19.84
C SER A 108 -5.05 -14.03 20.05
N THR A 109 -5.21 -13.64 21.32
CA THR A 109 -5.43 -12.23 21.71
C THR A 109 -4.30 -11.33 21.23
N GLU A 110 -3.04 -11.78 21.30
CA GLU A 110 -1.88 -11.01 20.84
C GLU A 110 -1.98 -10.71 19.32
N ASN A 111 -2.37 -11.68 18.50
CA ASN A 111 -2.53 -11.49 17.07
C ASN A 111 -3.67 -10.51 16.76
N THR A 112 -4.78 -10.63 17.48
CA THR A 112 -5.92 -9.71 17.36
C THR A 112 -5.53 -8.28 17.72
N GLU A 113 -4.77 -8.08 18.79
CA GLU A 113 -4.26 -6.77 19.19
C GLU A 113 -3.34 -6.16 18.12
N ILE A 114 -2.43 -6.96 17.56
CA ILE A 114 -1.55 -6.49 16.47
C ILE A 114 -2.38 -6.11 15.24
N TRP A 115 -3.38 -6.90 14.89
CA TRP A 115 -4.29 -6.57 13.79
C TRP A 115 -5.03 -5.25 14.03
N HIS A 116 -5.53 -5.00 15.24
CA HIS A 116 -6.16 -3.72 15.59
C HIS A 116 -5.17 -2.54 15.48
N ILE A 117 -3.91 -2.72 15.87
CA ILE A 117 -2.86 -1.71 15.68
C ILE A 117 -2.66 -1.43 14.18
N MET A 118 -2.56 -2.48 13.35
CA MET A 118 -2.39 -2.32 11.90
C MET A 118 -3.58 -1.59 11.25
N LEU A 119 -4.80 -1.91 11.65
CA LEU A 119 -6.00 -1.19 11.19
C LEU A 119 -6.02 0.26 11.66
N GLY A 120 -5.64 0.53 12.91
CA GLY A 120 -5.52 1.88 13.44
C GLY A 120 -4.52 2.71 12.66
N ASP A 121 -3.33 2.16 12.38
CA ASP A 121 -2.31 2.80 11.55
C ASP A 121 -2.82 3.07 10.13
N LEU A 122 -3.55 2.13 9.56
CA LEU A 122 -4.15 2.27 8.24
C LEU A 122 -5.15 3.43 8.19
N ILE A 123 -6.06 3.51 9.17
CA ILE A 123 -7.05 4.60 9.31
C ILE A 123 -6.32 5.92 9.49
N PHE A 124 -5.34 5.99 10.38
CA PHE A 124 -4.56 7.20 10.62
C PHE A 124 -3.85 7.69 9.36
N GLN A 125 -3.20 6.77 8.61
CA GLN A 125 -2.57 7.11 7.32
C GLN A 125 -3.58 7.63 6.31
N GLN A 126 -4.81 7.11 6.29
CA GLN A 126 -5.86 7.57 5.40
C GLN A 126 -6.33 8.98 5.76
N MET A 127 -6.51 9.26 7.05
CA MET A 127 -6.85 10.61 7.53
C MET A 127 -5.75 11.64 7.19
N GLU A 128 -4.48 11.26 7.40
CA GLU A 128 -3.35 12.11 7.02
C GLU A 128 -3.28 12.33 5.51
N ARG A 129 -3.61 11.32 4.71
CA ARG A 129 -3.71 11.45 3.26
C ARG A 129 -4.81 12.43 2.84
N GLU A 130 -5.96 12.38 3.48
CA GLU A 130 -7.05 13.34 3.25
C GLU A 130 -6.60 14.78 3.55
N ARG A 131 -5.94 14.99 4.69
CA ARG A 131 -5.36 16.30 5.04
C ARG A 131 -4.33 16.77 4.02
N ASP A 132 -3.48 15.88 3.51
CA ASP A 132 -2.53 16.22 2.45
C ASP A 132 -3.24 16.72 1.19
N ILE A 133 -4.31 16.05 0.76
CA ILE A 133 -5.09 16.43 -0.43
C ILE A 133 -5.76 17.81 -0.24
N LEU A 134 -6.26 18.10 0.95
CA LEU A 134 -6.90 19.36 1.30
C LEU A 134 -5.91 20.50 1.51
N THR A 135 -4.62 20.21 1.69
CA THR A 135 -3.58 21.23 1.83
C THR A 135 -3.32 21.90 0.48
N SER A 136 -3.61 23.19 0.36
CA SER A 136 -3.51 23.95 -0.92
C SER A 136 -2.08 24.11 -1.41
N SER A 137 -1.11 24.35 -0.51
CA SER A 137 0.30 24.55 -0.85
C SER A 137 1.01 23.26 -1.27
N PRO A 138 1.54 23.15 -2.50
CA PRO A 138 2.33 22.01 -2.93
C PRO A 138 3.58 21.77 -2.07
N LEU A 139 4.25 22.84 -1.61
CA LEU A 139 5.41 22.75 -0.73
C LEU A 139 5.05 22.15 0.62
N GLU A 140 3.94 22.57 1.22
CA GLU A 140 3.49 22.02 2.50
C GLU A 140 3.05 20.56 2.36
N ARG A 141 2.35 20.19 1.28
CA ARG A 141 2.05 18.78 0.99
C ARG A 141 3.32 17.91 0.93
N TYR A 142 4.33 18.41 0.21
CA TYR A 142 5.62 17.72 0.11
C TYR A 142 6.28 17.53 1.48
N LYS A 143 6.40 18.62 2.27
CA LYS A 143 7.02 18.57 3.61
C LYS A 143 6.31 17.60 4.55
N ARG A 144 4.97 17.64 4.58
CA ARG A 144 4.15 16.74 5.41
C ARG A 144 4.40 15.27 5.07
N VAL A 145 4.34 14.93 3.78
CA VAL A 145 4.52 13.54 3.33
C VAL A 145 5.98 13.09 3.53
N LEU A 146 6.96 13.97 3.28
CA LEU A 146 8.38 13.68 3.51
C LEU A 146 8.67 13.38 5.00
N ALA A 147 8.13 14.19 5.90
CA ALA A 147 8.30 14.00 7.34
C ALA A 147 7.67 12.69 7.84
N ARG A 148 6.48 12.34 7.35
CA ARG A 148 5.74 11.14 7.74
C ARG A 148 6.30 9.86 7.10
N SER A 149 6.71 9.93 5.86
CA SER A 149 7.07 8.76 5.04
C SER A 149 8.33 8.98 4.20
N PRO A 150 9.50 9.21 4.82
CA PRO A 150 10.73 9.49 4.08
C PRO A 150 11.14 8.32 3.16
N GLN A 151 10.84 7.09 3.54
CA GLN A 151 11.12 5.89 2.75
C GLN A 151 10.38 5.89 1.40
N LEU A 152 9.19 6.47 1.34
CA LEU A 152 8.43 6.62 0.10
C LEU A 152 9.26 7.30 -1.00
N PHE A 153 10.02 8.33 -0.64
CA PHE A 153 10.86 9.09 -1.58
C PHE A 153 12.12 8.34 -2.04
N GLN A 154 12.49 7.28 -1.34
CA GLN A 154 13.58 6.38 -1.72
C GLN A 154 13.08 5.24 -2.62
N GLU A 155 11.87 4.73 -2.36
CA GLU A 155 11.33 3.55 -3.02
C GLU A 155 10.55 3.86 -4.30
N ILE A 156 9.93 5.04 -4.39
CA ILE A 156 8.97 5.38 -5.45
C ILE A 156 9.56 6.44 -6.39
N PRO A 157 9.48 6.24 -7.73
CA PRO A 157 9.91 7.24 -8.70
C PRO A 157 9.15 8.56 -8.59
N ASN A 158 9.86 9.68 -8.76
CA ASN A 158 9.33 11.03 -8.57
C ASN A 158 8.03 11.31 -9.35
N LYS A 159 7.88 10.76 -10.56
CA LYS A 159 6.65 10.96 -11.35
C LYS A 159 5.38 10.46 -10.64
N TYR A 160 5.47 9.33 -9.95
CA TYR A 160 4.35 8.79 -9.20
C TYR A 160 4.14 9.54 -7.87
N ILE A 161 5.23 9.99 -7.24
CA ILE A 161 5.16 10.86 -6.07
C ILE A 161 4.48 12.19 -6.43
N ALA A 162 4.81 12.80 -7.56
CA ALA A 162 4.16 14.02 -8.03
C ALA A 162 2.65 13.84 -8.20
N SER A 163 2.21 12.78 -8.90
CA SER A 163 0.80 12.43 -9.04
C SER A 163 0.13 12.21 -7.67
N TYR A 164 0.77 11.45 -6.77
CA TYR A 164 0.29 11.24 -5.40
C TYR A 164 0.14 12.55 -4.63
N LEU A 165 1.06 13.49 -4.79
CA LEU A 165 1.02 14.82 -4.15
C LEU A 165 0.13 15.83 -4.88
N ARG A 166 -0.59 15.42 -5.92
CA ARG A 166 -1.42 16.30 -6.74
C ARG A 166 -0.65 17.52 -7.27
N MET A 167 0.51 17.27 -7.89
CA MET A 167 1.35 18.26 -8.54
C MET A 167 2.05 17.68 -9.75
N THR A 168 2.58 18.56 -10.63
CA THR A 168 3.37 18.11 -11.78
C THR A 168 4.77 17.66 -11.37
N PRO A 169 5.42 16.78 -12.15
CA PRO A 169 6.82 16.40 -11.91
C PRO A 169 7.79 17.58 -11.85
N GLU A 170 7.55 18.63 -12.66
CA GLU A 170 8.34 19.87 -12.69
C GLU A 170 8.21 20.64 -11.38
N THR A 171 6.99 20.76 -10.85
CA THR A 171 6.72 21.38 -9.54
C THR A 171 7.44 20.63 -8.43
N LEU A 172 7.35 19.28 -8.41
CA LEU A 172 8.07 18.47 -7.42
C LEU A 172 9.58 18.64 -7.54
N SER A 173 10.12 18.65 -8.77
CA SER A 173 11.55 18.84 -9.00
C SER A 173 12.05 20.20 -8.50
N ARG A 174 11.26 21.25 -8.69
CA ARG A 174 11.58 22.61 -8.18
C ARG A 174 11.57 22.65 -6.66
N ILE A 175 10.55 22.09 -6.02
CA ILE A 175 10.43 22.03 -4.55
C ILE A 175 11.62 21.28 -3.93
N LYS A 176 12.08 20.20 -4.55
CA LYS A 176 13.22 19.41 -4.04
C LYS A 176 14.57 20.12 -4.14
N LYS A 177 14.67 21.21 -4.95
CA LYS A 177 15.90 21.98 -5.13
C LYS A 177 15.94 23.25 -4.27
N SER A 178 14.78 23.66 -3.70
CA SER A 178 14.67 24.80 -2.80
C SER A 178 14.94 24.39 -1.35
#